data_688e2291abe17fae10fa0f5992d4f1b3
#
_entry.id   688e2291abe17fae10fa0f5992d4f1b3
#
_cell.length_a   1.000
_cell.length_b   1.000
_cell.length_c   1.000
_cell.angle_alpha   90.00
_cell.angle_beta   90.00
_cell.angle_gamma   90.00
#
_symmetry.space_group_name_H-M   'P 1'
#
loop_
_entity.id
_entity.type
_entity.pdbx_description
1 polymer ?
#
loop_
_entity_poly.entity_id
_entity_poly.type
_entity_poly.pdbx_seq_one_letter_code
_entity_poly.pdbx_strand_id
1 'polypeptide(L)'
;VGRAASGGAGRRAAAVAETSRRMVLVTAHRRESWGAPMARIGRAVARLADAFPDVVFALPAHRNPQVREALLPVLEGRANVVVTEPLEYGAICTVMNRSDLVLTDSGGIQEEAPALSKPVLVLRENTERPEAVEHGVARVVGTDENRIVEEASILLSRDDEYAKMAHAANPYGDGRACERILAATASLFGRGEPLSDFVPHRQRERDVTSENHAIV
;
A
#
# COMPACT_ATOMS: atom_id res chain seq x y z
N VAL A 1 2.01 33.35 6.94
CA VAL A 1 1.76 33.02 5.52
C VAL A 1 2.27 31.58 5.29
N GLY A 2 1.42 30.55 5.36
CA GLY A 2 1.85 29.14 5.27
C GLY A 2 0.72 28.09 5.30
N ARG A 3 -0.56 28.50 5.26
CA ARG A 3 -1.70 27.57 5.42
C ARG A 3 -2.45 27.20 4.12
N ALA A 4 -2.05 27.70 2.98
CA ALA A 4 -2.81 27.49 1.73
C ALA A 4 -2.37 26.28 0.89
N ALA A 5 -1.18 25.70 1.14
CA ALA A 5 -0.65 24.60 0.31
C ALA A 5 -1.14 23.20 0.74
N SER A 6 -1.46 22.98 2.03
CA SER A 6 -1.94 21.67 2.53
C SER A 6 -3.35 21.31 2.08
N GLY A 7 -4.22 22.31 1.82
CA GLY A 7 -5.60 22.07 1.41
C GLY A 7 -5.77 21.50 -0.02
N GLY A 8 -4.79 21.68 -0.90
CA GLY A 8 -4.86 21.21 -2.30
C GLY A 8 -4.54 19.72 -2.46
N ALA A 9 -3.50 19.24 -1.79
CA ALA A 9 -3.08 17.84 -1.85
C ALA A 9 -4.12 16.92 -1.20
N GLY A 10 -4.66 17.32 -0.04
CA GLY A 10 -5.72 16.58 0.65
C GLY A 10 -7.00 16.50 -0.18
N ARG A 11 -7.42 17.58 -0.85
CA ARG A 11 -8.60 17.58 -1.75
C ARG A 11 -8.42 16.67 -2.97
N ARG A 12 -7.22 16.65 -3.59
CA ARG A 12 -6.93 15.75 -4.71
C ARG A 12 -6.91 14.28 -4.25
N ALA A 13 -6.32 13.99 -3.10
CA ALA A 13 -6.33 12.64 -2.51
C ALA A 13 -7.76 12.19 -2.18
N ALA A 14 -8.61 13.06 -1.63
CA ALA A 14 -10.02 12.78 -1.35
C ALA A 14 -10.78 12.52 -2.66
N ALA A 15 -10.63 13.37 -3.69
CA ALA A 15 -11.26 13.16 -4.99
C ALA A 15 -10.83 11.86 -5.67
N VAL A 16 -9.57 11.44 -5.49
CA VAL A 16 -9.07 10.15 -5.95
C VAL A 16 -9.70 9.00 -5.18
N ALA A 17 -9.85 9.13 -3.86
CA ALA A 17 -10.47 8.10 -3.02
C ALA A 17 -12.00 7.97 -3.24
N GLU A 18 -12.66 8.98 -3.77
CA GLU A 18 -14.10 8.97 -4.10
C GLU A 18 -14.40 8.37 -5.49
N THR A 19 -13.39 8.07 -6.30
CA THR A 19 -13.60 7.44 -7.62
C THR A 19 -14.16 6.03 -7.46
N SER A 20 -15.11 5.62 -8.32
CA SER A 20 -15.57 4.23 -8.41
C SER A 20 -14.60 3.32 -9.18
N ARG A 21 -13.54 3.88 -9.78
CA ARG A 21 -12.53 3.14 -10.56
C ARG A 21 -11.61 2.36 -9.65
N ARG A 22 -11.05 1.26 -10.14
CA ARG A 22 -9.96 0.54 -9.46
C ARG A 22 -8.76 1.45 -9.26
N MET A 23 -8.00 1.22 -8.20
CA MET A 23 -6.89 2.09 -7.82
C MET A 23 -5.65 1.31 -7.41
N VAL A 24 -4.50 1.77 -7.86
CA VAL A 24 -3.17 1.32 -7.42
C VAL A 24 -2.51 2.45 -6.65
N LEU A 25 -2.15 2.20 -5.40
CA LEU A 25 -1.29 3.11 -4.64
C LEU A 25 0.17 2.82 -4.98
N VAL A 26 0.91 3.85 -5.35
CA VAL A 26 2.35 3.74 -5.65
C VAL A 26 3.14 4.62 -4.70
N THR A 27 4.08 4.04 -3.94
CA THR A 27 5.02 4.79 -3.10
C THR A 27 6.44 4.30 -3.34
N ALA A 28 7.35 5.21 -3.68
CA ALA A 28 8.75 4.90 -3.91
C ALA A 28 9.63 6.08 -3.46
N HIS A 29 10.59 5.80 -2.55
CA HIS A 29 11.41 6.86 -1.94
C HIS A 29 12.74 6.36 -1.36
N ARG A 30 13.00 5.06 -1.32
CA ARG A 30 14.19 4.47 -0.70
C ARG A 30 15.46 4.90 -1.42
N ARG A 31 16.49 5.22 -0.63
CA ARG A 31 17.80 5.68 -1.15
C ARG A 31 18.47 4.65 -2.04
N GLU A 32 18.33 3.37 -1.71
CA GLU A 32 18.87 2.26 -2.49
C GLU A 32 18.32 2.18 -3.93
N SER A 33 17.15 2.77 -4.16
CA SER A 33 16.48 2.80 -5.47
C SER A 33 16.72 4.09 -6.25
N TRP A 34 17.46 5.08 -5.73
CA TRP A 34 17.66 6.34 -6.44
C TRP A 34 18.40 6.17 -7.78
N GLY A 35 18.13 7.05 -8.72
CA GLY A 35 18.71 7.01 -10.07
C GLY A 35 18.01 5.99 -10.99
N ALA A 36 18.77 5.13 -11.64
CA ALA A 36 18.27 4.21 -12.64
C ALA A 36 17.16 3.23 -12.14
N PRO A 37 17.27 2.64 -10.95
CA PRO A 37 16.17 1.83 -10.40
C PRO A 37 14.86 2.60 -10.26
N MET A 38 14.90 3.83 -9.73
CA MET A 38 13.71 4.68 -9.57
C MET A 38 13.09 5.02 -10.92
N ALA A 39 13.91 5.30 -11.94
CA ALA A 39 13.43 5.53 -13.30
C ALA A 39 12.77 4.27 -13.90
N ARG A 40 13.27 3.06 -13.62
CA ARG A 40 12.62 1.80 -14.03
C ARG A 40 11.25 1.65 -13.39
N ILE A 41 11.13 1.93 -12.08
CA ILE A 41 9.83 1.95 -11.38
C ILE A 41 8.87 2.93 -12.06
N GLY A 42 9.34 4.15 -12.36
CA GLY A 42 8.52 5.16 -13.06
C GLY A 42 8.01 4.67 -14.43
N ARG A 43 8.89 4.06 -15.23
CA ARG A 43 8.49 3.48 -16.54
C ARG A 43 7.52 2.30 -16.39
N ALA A 44 7.71 1.46 -15.37
CA ALA A 44 6.77 0.38 -15.09
C ALA A 44 5.37 0.92 -14.78
N VAL A 45 5.27 1.94 -13.92
CA VAL A 45 3.99 2.60 -13.60
C VAL A 45 3.39 3.25 -14.86
N ALA A 46 4.20 3.90 -15.69
CA ALA A 46 3.75 4.48 -16.95
C ALA A 46 3.15 3.43 -17.90
N ARG A 47 3.83 2.29 -18.09
CA ARG A 47 3.33 1.17 -18.91
C ARG A 47 2.05 0.56 -18.36
N LEU A 48 1.96 0.40 -17.03
CA LEU A 48 0.73 -0.07 -16.38
C LEU A 48 -0.42 0.92 -16.59
N ALA A 49 -0.17 2.22 -16.46
CA ALA A 49 -1.18 3.24 -16.70
C ALA A 49 -1.68 3.24 -18.16
N ASP A 50 -0.78 3.01 -19.11
CA ASP A 50 -1.13 2.88 -20.53
C ASP A 50 -1.90 1.59 -20.82
N ALA A 51 -1.56 0.48 -20.15
CA ALA A 51 -2.22 -0.82 -20.33
C ALA A 51 -3.59 -0.91 -19.63
N PHE A 52 -3.79 -0.14 -18.55
CA PHE A 52 -5.01 -0.16 -17.73
C PHE A 52 -5.62 1.24 -17.60
N PRO A 53 -6.22 1.80 -18.68
CA PRO A 53 -6.73 3.17 -18.68
C PRO A 53 -7.88 3.39 -17.69
N ASP A 54 -8.55 2.32 -17.28
CA ASP A 54 -9.64 2.35 -16.29
C ASP A 54 -9.17 2.26 -14.84
N VAL A 55 -7.87 2.06 -14.61
CA VAL A 55 -7.26 2.02 -13.28
C VAL A 55 -6.60 3.36 -12.97
N VAL A 56 -6.82 3.87 -11.76
CA VAL A 56 -6.16 5.08 -11.27
C VAL A 56 -4.88 4.71 -10.53
N PHE A 57 -3.78 5.36 -10.87
CA PHE A 57 -2.49 5.23 -10.19
C PHE A 57 -2.26 6.45 -9.32
N ALA A 58 -2.43 6.28 -8.00
CA ALA A 58 -2.22 7.34 -7.02
C ALA A 58 -0.77 7.32 -6.54
N LEU A 59 -0.01 8.40 -6.77
CA LEU A 59 1.40 8.52 -6.45
C LEU A 59 1.64 9.74 -5.55
N PRO A 60 1.63 9.58 -4.22
CA PRO A 60 2.14 10.60 -3.29
C PRO A 60 3.66 10.72 -3.46
N ALA A 61 4.11 11.71 -4.24
CA ALA A 61 5.50 11.85 -4.62
C ALA A 61 6.35 12.39 -3.46
N HIS A 62 7.37 11.63 -3.07
CA HIS A 62 8.32 12.07 -2.06
C HIS A 62 8.98 13.40 -2.46
N ARG A 63 9.28 14.27 -1.46
CA ARG A 63 9.81 15.63 -1.72
C ARG A 63 11.23 15.66 -2.25
N ASN A 64 11.97 14.57 -2.13
CA ASN A 64 13.35 14.52 -2.61
C ASN A 64 13.41 14.77 -4.12
N PRO A 65 14.22 15.76 -4.59
CA PRO A 65 14.35 16.07 -6.00
C PRO A 65 14.77 14.87 -6.86
N GLN A 66 15.70 14.04 -6.39
CA GLN A 66 16.17 12.85 -7.12
C GLN A 66 15.05 11.85 -7.40
N VAL A 67 14.09 11.72 -6.46
CA VAL A 67 12.92 10.86 -6.67
C VAL A 67 11.99 11.48 -7.71
N ARG A 68 11.71 12.78 -7.58
CA ARG A 68 10.84 13.51 -8.51
C ARG A 68 11.39 13.56 -9.92
N GLU A 69 12.66 13.87 -10.08
CA GLU A 69 13.35 13.92 -11.38
C GLU A 69 13.32 12.56 -12.10
N ALA A 70 13.39 11.45 -11.36
CA ALA A 70 13.34 10.11 -11.91
C ALA A 70 11.92 9.64 -12.27
N LEU A 71 10.90 10.02 -11.47
CA LEU A 71 9.54 9.51 -11.61
C LEU A 71 8.64 10.42 -12.47
N LEU A 72 8.63 11.74 -12.20
CA LEU A 72 7.59 12.62 -12.73
C LEU A 72 7.62 12.77 -14.26
N PRO A 73 8.78 12.93 -14.91
CA PRO A 73 8.80 13.14 -16.38
C PRO A 73 8.23 11.95 -17.16
N VAL A 74 8.43 10.73 -16.68
CA VAL A 74 7.91 9.53 -17.36
C VAL A 74 6.43 9.27 -17.11
N LEU A 75 5.84 9.94 -16.12
CA LEU A 75 4.42 9.82 -15.77
C LEU A 75 3.55 10.94 -16.35
N GLU A 76 4.18 11.98 -16.87
CA GLU A 76 3.49 13.17 -17.38
C GLU A 76 2.55 12.82 -18.55
N GLY A 77 1.43 13.55 -18.64
CA GLY A 77 0.45 13.40 -19.72
C GLY A 77 -0.53 12.24 -19.57
N ARG A 78 -0.42 11.39 -18.53
CA ARG A 78 -1.37 10.28 -18.29
C ARG A 78 -2.52 10.70 -17.39
N ALA A 79 -3.72 10.72 -17.95
CA ALA A 79 -4.92 11.18 -17.25
C ALA A 79 -5.32 10.31 -16.04
N ASN A 80 -4.88 9.05 -16.01
CA ASN A 80 -5.14 8.11 -14.93
C ASN A 80 -4.01 8.00 -13.92
N VAL A 81 -2.95 8.83 -14.03
CA VAL A 81 -1.90 8.95 -13.01
C VAL A 81 -2.10 10.23 -12.21
N VAL A 82 -2.37 10.09 -10.93
CA VAL A 82 -2.60 11.22 -10.03
C VAL A 82 -1.40 11.37 -9.10
N VAL A 83 -0.54 12.34 -9.42
CA VAL A 83 0.59 12.72 -8.58
C VAL A 83 0.13 13.74 -7.55
N THR A 84 0.44 13.49 -6.28
CA THR A 84 0.19 14.43 -5.18
C THR A 84 1.46 14.77 -4.43
N GLU A 85 1.43 15.82 -3.60
CA GLU A 85 2.41 15.99 -2.53
C GLU A 85 2.30 14.84 -1.52
N PRO A 86 3.35 14.60 -0.68
CA PRO A 86 3.26 13.62 0.38
C PRO A 86 2.01 13.82 1.22
N LEU A 87 1.31 12.74 1.48
CA LEU A 87 0.08 12.74 2.26
C LEU A 87 0.38 12.61 3.76
N GLU A 88 -0.44 13.21 4.58
CA GLU A 88 -0.47 12.96 6.01
C GLU A 88 -1.02 11.56 6.32
N TYR A 89 -0.72 11.02 7.51
CA TYR A 89 -1.00 9.62 7.84
C TYR A 89 -2.47 9.23 7.61
N GLY A 90 -3.43 10.03 8.09
CA GLY A 90 -4.84 9.73 7.87
C GLY A 90 -5.26 9.70 6.39
N ALA A 91 -4.66 10.58 5.58
CA ALA A 91 -4.94 10.64 4.15
C ALA A 91 -4.31 9.44 3.40
N ILE A 92 -3.08 9.03 3.74
CA ILE A 92 -2.47 7.85 3.13
C ILE A 92 -3.21 6.57 3.50
N CYS A 93 -3.68 6.44 4.77
CA CYS A 93 -4.53 5.32 5.19
C CYS A 93 -5.83 5.25 4.39
N THR A 94 -6.47 6.41 4.14
CA THR A 94 -7.69 6.48 3.33
C THR A 94 -7.45 6.02 1.89
N VAL A 95 -6.38 6.52 1.25
CA VAL A 95 -6.02 6.12 -0.11
C VAL A 95 -5.66 4.62 -0.16
N MET A 96 -4.90 4.13 0.80
CA MET A 96 -4.51 2.72 0.90
C MET A 96 -5.73 1.81 1.10
N ASN A 97 -6.67 2.19 1.97
CA ASN A 97 -7.92 1.44 2.17
C ASN A 97 -8.77 1.39 0.90
N ARG A 98 -8.76 2.46 0.10
CA ARG A 98 -9.49 2.53 -1.17
C ARG A 98 -8.78 1.80 -2.31
N SER A 99 -7.47 1.59 -2.21
CA SER A 99 -6.68 0.95 -3.26
C SER A 99 -7.03 -0.54 -3.38
N ASP A 100 -6.87 -1.07 -4.58
CA ASP A 100 -6.98 -2.51 -4.87
C ASP A 100 -5.61 -3.18 -4.80
N LEU A 101 -4.54 -2.47 -5.17
CA LEU A 101 -3.18 -2.97 -5.20
C LEU A 101 -2.22 -1.89 -4.67
N VAL A 102 -1.17 -2.31 -3.99
CA VAL A 102 -0.13 -1.42 -3.48
C VAL A 102 1.23 -1.80 -4.07
N LEU A 103 1.87 -0.85 -4.73
CA LEU A 103 3.26 -0.92 -5.19
C LEU A 103 4.11 -0.06 -4.24
N THR A 104 5.02 -0.65 -3.48
CA THR A 104 5.73 0.12 -2.44
C THR A 104 7.15 -0.36 -2.17
N ASP A 105 8.03 0.57 -1.80
CA ASP A 105 9.34 0.29 -1.20
C ASP A 105 9.35 0.54 0.33
N SER A 106 8.21 0.94 0.92
CA SER A 106 8.09 1.28 2.34
C SER A 106 7.86 0.04 3.20
N GLY A 107 8.66 -0.13 4.27
CA GLY A 107 8.46 -1.19 5.27
C GLY A 107 7.13 -1.06 6.02
N GLY A 108 6.74 0.14 6.43
CA GLY A 108 5.47 0.37 7.14
C GLY A 108 4.25 0.03 6.29
N ILE A 109 4.24 0.43 5.02
CA ILE A 109 3.14 0.09 4.11
C ILE A 109 3.04 -1.43 3.86
N GLN A 110 4.17 -2.15 3.87
CA GLN A 110 4.19 -3.61 3.80
C GLN A 110 3.49 -4.27 5.00
N GLU A 111 3.44 -3.61 6.15
CA GLU A 111 2.73 -4.07 7.34
C GLU A 111 1.26 -3.62 7.35
N GLU A 112 0.99 -2.40 6.93
CA GLU A 112 -0.33 -1.78 7.04
C GLU A 112 -1.29 -2.23 5.94
N ALA A 113 -0.83 -2.38 4.70
CA ALA A 113 -1.67 -2.75 3.57
C ALA A 113 -2.29 -4.15 3.70
N PRO A 114 -1.59 -5.20 4.18
CA PRO A 114 -2.18 -6.51 4.44
C PRO A 114 -3.29 -6.48 5.49
N ALA A 115 -3.21 -5.58 6.48
CA ALA A 115 -4.27 -5.42 7.47
C ALA A 115 -5.59 -4.91 6.85
N LEU A 116 -5.50 -4.27 5.68
CA LEU A 116 -6.62 -3.81 4.87
C LEU A 116 -7.00 -4.77 3.73
N SER A 117 -6.45 -6.00 3.72
CA SER A 117 -6.63 -6.99 2.65
C SER A 117 -6.15 -6.49 1.27
N LYS A 118 -5.08 -5.70 1.24
CA LYS A 118 -4.53 -5.17 -0.01
C LYS A 118 -3.27 -5.96 -0.40
N PRO A 119 -3.24 -6.59 -1.58
CA PRO A 119 -2.02 -7.18 -2.11
C PRO A 119 -0.90 -6.15 -2.22
N VAL A 120 0.33 -6.57 -1.89
CA VAL A 120 1.49 -5.70 -1.91
C VAL A 120 2.55 -6.24 -2.87
N LEU A 121 2.99 -5.43 -3.82
CA LEU A 121 4.19 -5.68 -4.61
C LEU A 121 5.32 -4.80 -4.10
N VAL A 122 6.37 -5.44 -3.60
CA VAL A 122 7.50 -4.78 -2.95
C VAL A 122 8.54 -4.41 -4.00
N LEU A 123 8.75 -3.11 -4.19
CA LEU A 123 9.66 -2.51 -5.18
C LEU A 123 11.11 -2.46 -4.67
N ARG A 124 11.59 -3.58 -4.13
CA ARG A 124 12.94 -3.75 -3.58
C ARG A 124 13.48 -5.11 -3.94
N GLU A 125 14.80 -5.25 -3.98
CA GLU A 125 15.45 -6.55 -4.21
C GLU A 125 15.30 -7.49 -2.99
N ASN A 126 15.26 -6.91 -1.79
CA ASN A 126 15.05 -7.62 -0.53
C ASN A 126 13.99 -6.90 0.32
N THR A 127 13.35 -7.64 1.22
CA THR A 127 12.47 -7.06 2.24
C THR A 127 12.93 -7.39 3.66
N GLU A 128 12.73 -6.45 4.57
CA GLU A 128 12.90 -6.68 6.02
C GLU A 128 11.62 -7.26 6.65
N ARG A 129 10.68 -7.69 5.82
CA ARG A 129 9.36 -8.23 6.20
C ARG A 129 9.12 -9.58 5.53
N PRO A 130 9.98 -10.59 5.83
CA PRO A 130 9.85 -11.92 5.21
C PRO A 130 8.51 -12.57 5.51
N GLU A 131 7.91 -12.27 6.67
CA GLU A 131 6.61 -12.81 7.10
C GLU A 131 5.49 -12.46 6.10
N ALA A 132 5.51 -11.26 5.52
CA ALA A 132 4.54 -10.86 4.49
C ALA A 132 4.61 -11.73 3.25
N VAL A 133 5.83 -12.12 2.86
CA VAL A 133 6.07 -12.98 1.69
C VAL A 133 5.69 -14.42 2.01
N GLU A 134 6.09 -14.93 3.17
CA GLU A 134 5.80 -16.29 3.61
C GLU A 134 4.29 -16.55 3.75
N HIS A 135 3.55 -15.56 4.22
CA HIS A 135 2.09 -15.63 4.31
C HIS A 135 1.38 -15.30 2.99
N GLY A 136 2.10 -14.88 1.97
CA GLY A 136 1.56 -14.60 0.64
C GLY A 136 0.77 -13.29 0.51
N VAL A 137 0.86 -12.38 1.49
CA VAL A 137 0.22 -11.05 1.44
C VAL A 137 1.06 -10.03 0.66
N ALA A 138 2.35 -10.31 0.49
CA ALA A 138 3.28 -9.49 -0.29
C ALA A 138 4.13 -10.35 -1.24
N ARG A 139 4.60 -9.73 -2.32
CA ARG A 139 5.51 -10.35 -3.28
C ARG A 139 6.65 -9.40 -3.60
N VAL A 140 7.89 -9.85 -3.45
CA VAL A 140 9.08 -9.05 -3.81
C VAL A 140 9.27 -9.10 -5.32
N VAL A 141 9.17 -7.94 -5.98
CA VAL A 141 9.28 -7.80 -7.44
C VAL A 141 10.56 -7.07 -7.88
N GLY A 142 11.31 -6.51 -6.91
CA GLY A 142 12.52 -5.76 -7.24
C GLY A 142 12.20 -4.42 -7.91
N THR A 143 13.19 -3.91 -8.64
CA THR A 143 13.09 -2.66 -9.39
C THR A 143 13.14 -2.90 -10.90
N ASP A 144 13.01 -4.14 -11.36
CA ASP A 144 12.96 -4.46 -12.77
C ASP A 144 11.62 -4.06 -13.38
N GLU A 145 11.66 -3.29 -14.45
CA GLU A 145 10.48 -2.73 -15.11
C GLU A 145 9.53 -3.82 -15.61
N ASN A 146 10.06 -4.85 -16.27
CA ASN A 146 9.23 -5.90 -16.86
C ASN A 146 8.56 -6.74 -15.77
N ARG A 147 9.29 -7.09 -14.71
CA ARG A 147 8.76 -7.87 -13.61
C ARG A 147 7.67 -7.12 -12.84
N ILE A 148 7.85 -5.80 -12.61
CA ILE A 148 6.80 -4.97 -11.99
C ILE A 148 5.54 -4.97 -12.85
N VAL A 149 5.68 -4.77 -14.16
CA VAL A 149 4.55 -4.76 -15.10
C VAL A 149 3.85 -6.12 -15.14
N GLU A 150 4.60 -7.21 -15.25
CA GLU A 150 4.05 -8.57 -15.30
C GLU A 150 3.24 -8.90 -14.04
N GLU A 151 3.83 -8.75 -12.85
CA GLU A 151 3.21 -9.10 -11.59
C GLU A 151 2.00 -8.22 -11.25
N ALA A 152 2.08 -6.91 -11.54
CA ALA A 152 0.95 -6.02 -11.36
C ALA A 152 -0.18 -6.32 -12.37
N SER A 153 0.15 -6.64 -13.61
CA SER A 153 -0.84 -7.00 -14.62
C SER A 153 -1.59 -8.28 -14.27
N ILE A 154 -0.90 -9.28 -13.71
CA ILE A 154 -1.53 -10.51 -13.22
C ILE A 154 -2.59 -10.16 -12.15
N LEU A 155 -2.23 -9.36 -11.15
CA LEU A 155 -3.14 -8.98 -10.06
C LEU A 155 -4.28 -8.06 -10.51
N LEU A 156 -4.07 -7.27 -11.56
CA LEU A 156 -5.10 -6.40 -12.12
C LEU A 156 -6.04 -7.11 -13.11
N SER A 157 -5.66 -8.28 -13.63
CA SER A 157 -6.43 -8.99 -14.67
C SER A 157 -7.02 -10.33 -14.21
N ARG A 158 -6.50 -10.91 -13.13
CA ARG A 158 -6.87 -12.24 -12.66
C ARG A 158 -7.39 -12.19 -11.23
N ASP A 159 -8.70 -12.29 -11.09
CA ASP A 159 -9.38 -12.24 -9.79
C ASP A 159 -8.94 -13.38 -8.85
N ASP A 160 -8.61 -14.56 -9.40
CA ASP A 160 -8.12 -15.71 -8.63
C ASP A 160 -6.75 -15.45 -7.99
N GLU A 161 -5.83 -14.83 -8.73
CA GLU A 161 -4.51 -14.45 -8.20
C GLU A 161 -4.60 -13.29 -7.21
N TYR A 162 -5.45 -12.32 -7.49
CA TYR A 162 -5.76 -11.23 -6.58
C TYR A 162 -6.31 -11.75 -5.24
N ALA A 163 -7.34 -12.61 -5.29
CA ALA A 163 -8.00 -13.15 -4.12
C ALA A 163 -7.04 -13.99 -3.24
N LYS A 164 -6.10 -14.73 -3.85
CA LYS A 164 -5.07 -15.48 -3.10
C LYS A 164 -4.26 -14.58 -2.19
N MET A 165 -3.87 -13.39 -2.66
CA MET A 165 -3.09 -12.43 -1.87
C MET A 165 -3.97 -11.61 -0.92
N ALA A 166 -5.13 -11.13 -1.39
CA ALA A 166 -6.01 -10.28 -0.61
C ALA A 166 -6.62 -11.01 0.62
N HIS A 167 -6.89 -12.32 0.49
CA HIS A 167 -7.46 -13.14 1.56
C HIS A 167 -6.42 -13.97 2.33
N ALA A 168 -5.14 -13.78 2.06
CA ALA A 168 -4.06 -14.43 2.80
C ALA A 168 -4.04 -13.94 4.26
N ALA A 169 -3.47 -14.75 5.14
CA ALA A 169 -3.40 -14.43 6.57
C ALA A 169 -2.46 -13.25 6.82
N ASN A 170 -2.97 -12.18 7.42
CA ASN A 170 -2.12 -11.05 7.82
C ASN A 170 -1.22 -11.46 8.99
N PRO A 171 0.12 -11.43 8.86
CA PRO A 171 1.02 -11.83 9.92
C PRO A 171 1.26 -10.76 10.99
N TYR A 172 0.84 -9.51 10.78
CA TYR A 172 1.27 -8.37 11.60
C TYR A 172 0.37 -8.06 12.79
N GLY A 173 -0.73 -8.79 12.98
CA GLY A 173 -1.55 -8.65 14.16
C GLY A 173 -3.03 -8.37 13.88
N ASP A 174 -3.77 -8.27 14.97
CA ASP A 174 -5.23 -8.07 15.01
C ASP A 174 -5.62 -6.75 15.71
N GLY A 175 -4.67 -5.86 15.95
CA GLY A 175 -4.88 -4.58 16.63
C GLY A 175 -4.94 -4.67 18.17
N ARG A 176 -4.77 -5.87 18.77
CA ARG A 176 -4.90 -6.10 20.22
C ARG A 176 -3.56 -6.18 20.96
N ALA A 177 -2.49 -5.63 20.39
CA ALA A 177 -1.16 -5.66 21.00
C ALA A 177 -1.13 -5.00 22.39
N CYS A 178 -1.78 -3.85 22.56
CA CYS A 178 -1.84 -3.13 23.84
C CYS A 178 -2.49 -3.97 24.94
N GLU A 179 -3.56 -4.69 24.64
CA GLU A 179 -4.24 -5.57 25.59
C GLU A 179 -3.33 -6.73 26.02
N ARG A 180 -2.63 -7.35 25.06
CA ARG A 180 -1.66 -8.43 25.33
C ARG A 180 -0.48 -7.94 26.17
N ILE A 181 0.08 -6.78 25.83
CA ILE A 181 1.18 -6.16 26.61
C ILE A 181 0.73 -5.89 28.03
N LEU A 182 -0.45 -5.32 28.23
CA LEU A 182 -0.98 -5.03 29.57
C LEU A 182 -1.19 -6.31 30.38
N ALA A 183 -1.80 -7.34 29.80
CA ALA A 183 -2.03 -8.62 30.46
C ALA A 183 -0.72 -9.34 30.80
N ALA A 184 0.25 -9.37 29.88
CA ALA A 184 1.57 -9.94 30.13
C ALA A 184 2.31 -9.18 31.25
N THR A 185 2.24 -7.85 31.25
CA THR A 185 2.85 -7.02 32.30
C THR A 185 2.18 -7.28 33.64
N ALA A 186 0.84 -7.34 33.69
CA ALA A 186 0.12 -7.65 34.93
C ALA A 186 0.48 -9.04 35.48
N SER A 187 0.62 -10.02 34.59
CA SER A 187 1.01 -11.41 34.97
C SER A 187 2.42 -11.46 35.60
N LEU A 188 3.38 -10.67 35.09
CA LEU A 188 4.71 -10.55 35.67
C LEU A 188 4.67 -10.07 37.15
N PHE A 189 3.66 -9.31 37.53
CA PHE A 189 3.42 -8.83 38.90
C PHE A 189 2.42 -9.71 39.68
N GLY A 190 2.11 -10.91 39.19
CA GLY A 190 1.18 -11.84 39.87
C GLY A 190 -0.29 -11.36 39.83
N ARG A 191 -0.67 -10.51 38.86
CA ARG A 191 -2.00 -9.93 38.73
C ARG A 191 -2.69 -10.41 37.45
N GLY A 192 -3.10 -11.69 37.46
CA GLY A 192 -3.83 -12.31 36.35
C GLY A 192 -2.95 -13.14 35.43
N GLU A 193 -3.55 -13.66 34.37
CA GLU A 193 -2.90 -14.49 33.34
C GLU A 193 -2.66 -13.69 32.06
N PRO A 194 -1.61 -14.02 31.28
CA PRO A 194 -1.40 -13.40 29.95
C PRO A 194 -2.52 -13.81 28.99
N LEU A 195 -2.83 -12.94 28.04
CA LEU A 195 -3.70 -13.30 26.92
C LEU A 195 -2.99 -14.27 25.98
N SER A 196 -3.77 -15.05 25.23
CA SER A 196 -3.25 -15.93 24.19
C SER A 196 -2.48 -15.14 23.11
N ASP A 197 -1.47 -15.79 22.54
CA ASP A 197 -0.71 -15.24 21.43
C ASP A 197 -1.59 -14.98 20.22
N PHE A 198 -1.18 -14.00 19.41
CA PHE A 198 -1.78 -13.79 18.12
C PHE A 198 -1.43 -14.93 17.18
N VAL A 199 -2.44 -15.48 16.51
CA VAL A 199 -2.28 -16.47 15.45
C VAL A 199 -2.86 -15.88 14.15
N PRO A 200 -2.07 -15.78 13.08
CA PRO A 200 -2.57 -15.29 11.81
C PRO A 200 -3.70 -16.16 11.27
N HIS A 201 -4.82 -15.55 10.94
CA HIS A 201 -5.96 -16.23 10.31
C HIS A 201 -6.20 -15.66 8.92
N ARG A 202 -6.62 -16.50 7.96
CA ARG A 202 -7.08 -16.04 6.65
C ARG A 202 -8.22 -15.04 6.85
N GLN A 203 -8.13 -13.92 6.16
CA GLN A 203 -9.20 -12.93 6.19
C GLN A 203 -10.43 -13.51 5.48
N ARG A 204 -11.61 -13.43 6.14
CA ARG A 204 -12.87 -13.78 5.48
C ARG A 204 -13.17 -12.70 4.43
N GLU A 205 -13.78 -13.11 3.32
CA GLU A 205 -14.37 -12.15 2.38
C GLU A 205 -15.23 -11.17 3.17
N ARG A 206 -14.86 -9.89 3.16
CA ARG A 206 -15.73 -8.87 3.72
C ARG A 206 -16.91 -8.75 2.77
N ASP A 207 -18.10 -9.09 3.23
CA ASP A 207 -19.34 -8.73 2.56
C ASP A 207 -19.33 -7.20 2.37
N VAL A 208 -19.14 -6.76 1.14
CA VAL A 208 -19.06 -5.34 0.76
C VAL A 208 -20.40 -4.61 0.97
N THR A 209 -21.42 -5.30 1.51
CA THR A 209 -22.79 -4.81 1.57
C THR A 209 -23.26 -4.27 2.92
N SER A 210 -22.46 -4.25 4.01
CA SER A 210 -23.04 -3.97 5.33
C SER A 210 -22.41 -2.95 6.26
N GLU A 211 -21.40 -2.14 5.87
CA GLU A 211 -20.86 -1.13 6.81
C GLU A 211 -20.66 0.26 6.19
N ASN A 212 -21.71 0.81 5.56
CA ASN A 212 -21.76 2.24 5.24
C ASN A 212 -22.50 3.07 6.32
N HIS A 213 -22.72 2.51 7.52
CA HIS A 213 -23.40 3.27 8.60
C HIS A 213 -22.73 2.95 9.94
N ALA A 214 -21.72 3.68 10.33
CA ALA A 214 -21.42 4.12 11.69
C ALA A 214 -19.97 4.58 11.85
N ILE A 215 -19.63 5.79 11.47
CA ILE A 215 -18.71 6.65 12.25
C ILE A 215 -19.21 8.09 12.05
N VAL A 216 -19.97 8.56 13.04
CA VAL A 216 -20.21 9.99 13.29
C VAL A 216 -19.10 10.50 14.17
#